data_8572abfb0a2a24198124bd03ee4d196d
#
_entry.id   8572abfb0a2a24198124bd03ee4d196d
#
_cell.length_a   1.000
_cell.length_b   1.000
_cell.length_c   1.000
_cell.angle_alpha   90.00
_cell.angle_beta   90.00
_cell.angle_gamma   90.00
#
_symmetry.space_group_name_H-M   'P 1'
#
loop_
_entity.id
_entity.type
_entity.pdbx_description
1 polymer ?
#
loop_
_entity_poly.entity_id
_entity_poly.type
_entity_poly.pdbx_seq_one_letter_code
_entity_poly.pdbx_strand_id
1 'polypeptide(L)'
;FLWTFRKNEKDVINLYNTMSPVMQLATGGSMLNFGYWSSKHVDPISAQDNLCDVFGNLSELSTAKNAIDVGSGLSAPSKLWRDSFPDLNLYDVNINFKQLCFSKHQKNIEFLNSTSTKLPFNDNSVDRVLALESAQHFKPLSDFIVESKRVLIKSGFLVIAIPITVNDSSIGKLGLLKFTWSSEHYSLDYLKNLITSNGFKIIDEMLIGSDVYDPLANYYVENRKTLSRTILEYYPGYMEKILYKSLLKMKKASQEKIIDYVLLKCILNNKSK
;
A
#
# COMPACT_ATOMS: atom_id res chain seq x y z
N PHE A 1 11.10 7.89 -18.44
CA PHE A 1 10.27 9.06 -18.11
C PHE A 1 8.76 8.77 -18.02
N LEU A 2 8.21 7.76 -18.72
CA LEU A 2 6.78 7.43 -18.67
C LEU A 2 6.29 7.02 -17.26
N TRP A 3 7.14 6.48 -16.43
CA TRP A 3 6.82 6.08 -15.05
C TRP A 3 6.64 7.26 -14.07
N THR A 4 6.97 8.48 -14.47
CA THR A 4 6.71 9.68 -13.65
C THR A 4 5.30 10.25 -13.86
N PHE A 5 4.61 9.85 -14.92
CA PHE A 5 3.21 10.22 -15.14
C PHE A 5 2.29 9.28 -14.37
N ARG A 6 1.37 9.85 -13.60
CA ARG A 6 0.44 9.12 -12.72
C ARG A 6 -0.96 9.71 -12.80
N LYS A 7 -1.38 10.08 -14.03
CA LYS A 7 -2.65 10.77 -14.26
C LYS A 7 -3.85 9.83 -14.27
N ASN A 8 -3.65 8.58 -14.68
CA ASN A 8 -4.69 7.58 -14.85
C ASN A 8 -4.19 6.17 -14.50
N GLU A 9 -5.08 5.21 -14.52
CA GLU A 9 -4.78 3.80 -14.20
C GLU A 9 -3.70 3.18 -15.09
N LYS A 10 -3.69 3.53 -16.39
CA LYS A 10 -2.65 3.05 -17.32
C LYS A 10 -1.26 3.52 -16.92
N ASP A 11 -1.15 4.74 -16.42
CA ASP A 11 0.12 5.27 -15.92
C ASP A 11 0.58 4.51 -14.67
N VAL A 12 -0.35 4.13 -13.79
CA VAL A 12 -0.07 3.30 -12.60
C VAL A 12 0.41 1.91 -13.01
N ILE A 13 -0.25 1.27 -13.98
CA ILE A 13 0.20 -0.02 -14.54
C ILE A 13 1.62 0.09 -15.10
N ASN A 14 1.91 1.13 -15.89
CA ASN A 14 3.25 1.36 -16.46
C ASN A 14 4.31 1.61 -15.39
N LEU A 15 3.96 2.37 -14.33
CA LEU A 15 4.84 2.59 -13.19
C LEU A 15 5.25 1.25 -12.57
N TYR A 16 4.29 0.43 -12.19
CA TYR A 16 4.58 -0.85 -11.52
C TYR A 16 5.22 -1.89 -12.43
N ASN A 17 4.90 -1.92 -13.71
CA ASN A 17 5.61 -2.78 -14.67
C ASN A 17 7.10 -2.43 -14.77
N THR A 18 7.48 -1.18 -14.49
CA THR A 18 8.86 -0.72 -14.53
C THR A 18 9.54 -0.80 -13.17
N MET A 19 8.84 -0.38 -12.11
CA MET A 19 9.45 -0.20 -10.78
C MET A 19 9.39 -1.43 -9.90
N SER A 20 8.39 -2.32 -10.07
CA SER A 20 8.32 -3.53 -9.23
C SER A 20 9.62 -4.36 -9.25
N PRO A 21 10.22 -4.65 -10.42
CA PRO A 21 11.48 -5.38 -10.45
C PRO A 21 12.65 -4.63 -9.78
N VAL A 22 12.69 -3.29 -9.89
CA VAL A 22 13.72 -2.47 -9.22
C VAL A 22 13.54 -2.52 -7.71
N MET A 23 12.31 -2.43 -7.23
CA MET A 23 12.01 -2.55 -5.79
C MET A 23 12.37 -3.94 -5.26
N GLN A 24 12.04 -4.99 -6.00
CA GLN A 24 12.43 -6.36 -5.64
C GLN A 24 13.96 -6.54 -5.55
N LEU A 25 14.73 -5.96 -6.46
CA LEU A 25 16.19 -5.97 -6.39
C LEU A 25 16.72 -5.18 -5.19
N ALA A 26 16.06 -4.07 -4.83
CA ALA A 26 16.46 -3.23 -3.72
C ALA A 26 16.13 -3.84 -2.34
N THR A 27 15.08 -4.65 -2.25
CA THR A 27 14.61 -5.26 -0.99
C THR A 27 14.98 -6.74 -0.86
N GLY A 28 15.26 -7.41 -1.97
CA GLY A 28 15.50 -8.86 -2.01
C GLY A 28 14.24 -9.71 -1.91
N GLY A 29 13.04 -9.09 -1.83
CA GLY A 29 11.76 -9.76 -1.62
C GLY A 29 10.75 -9.53 -2.75
N SER A 30 9.57 -10.14 -2.60
CA SER A 30 8.45 -10.03 -3.55
C SER A 30 7.40 -8.97 -3.15
N MET A 31 7.49 -8.41 -1.95
CA MET A 31 6.61 -7.35 -1.50
C MET A 31 7.04 -6.00 -2.05
N LEU A 32 6.06 -5.10 -2.24
CA LEU A 32 6.28 -3.76 -2.78
C LEU A 32 6.01 -2.66 -1.75
N ASN A 33 5.68 -3.03 -0.51
CA ASN A 33 5.48 -2.11 0.60
C ASN A 33 6.80 -1.67 1.24
N PHE A 34 6.78 -0.56 2.00
CA PHE A 34 7.98 0.02 2.64
C PHE A 34 8.44 -0.75 3.88
N GLY A 35 7.57 -1.61 4.44
CA GLY A 35 7.83 -2.33 5.69
C GLY A 35 7.61 -1.50 6.96
N TYR A 36 7.35 -2.18 8.06
CA TYR A 36 7.29 -1.61 9.41
C TYR A 36 8.46 -2.16 10.22
N TRP A 37 9.46 -1.33 10.41
CA TRP A 37 10.74 -1.70 10.99
C TRP A 37 10.71 -1.65 12.52
N SER A 38 11.54 -2.47 13.14
CA SER A 38 11.72 -2.48 14.60
C SER A 38 13.08 -3.10 14.93
N SER A 39 13.43 -3.17 16.21
CA SER A 39 14.66 -3.84 16.67
C SER A 39 14.74 -5.33 16.30
N LYS A 40 13.62 -5.97 15.99
CA LYS A 40 13.53 -7.38 15.54
C LYS A 40 13.43 -7.51 14.02
N HIS A 41 13.05 -6.46 13.31
CA HIS A 41 12.81 -6.44 11.87
C HIS A 41 13.76 -5.42 11.23
N VAL A 42 15.00 -5.88 10.98
CA VAL A 42 16.17 -5.05 10.63
C VAL A 42 16.55 -5.10 9.14
N ASP A 43 15.84 -5.89 8.36
CA ASP A 43 16.00 -6.01 6.92
C ASP A 43 14.65 -5.80 6.21
N PRO A 44 14.64 -5.49 4.89
CA PRO A 44 13.39 -5.18 4.18
C PRO A 44 12.36 -6.31 4.21
N ILE A 45 12.78 -7.56 4.10
CA ILE A 45 11.87 -8.71 4.06
C ILE A 45 11.15 -8.83 5.39
N SER A 46 11.91 -8.88 6.50
CA SER A 46 11.32 -8.99 7.84
C SER A 46 10.45 -7.78 8.21
N ALA A 47 10.82 -6.58 7.75
CA ALA A 47 10.02 -5.38 7.97
C ALA A 47 8.72 -5.38 7.14
N GLN A 48 8.77 -5.87 5.90
CA GLN A 48 7.60 -6.02 5.04
C GLN A 48 6.62 -7.07 5.59
N ASP A 49 7.14 -8.20 6.07
CA ASP A 49 6.34 -9.23 6.74
C ASP A 49 5.68 -8.66 8.00
N ASN A 50 6.42 -7.92 8.83
CA ASN A 50 5.89 -7.27 10.03
C ASN A 50 4.75 -6.27 9.71
N LEU A 51 4.89 -5.47 8.65
CA LEU A 51 3.80 -4.59 8.22
C LEU A 51 2.55 -5.38 7.83
N CYS A 52 2.71 -6.49 7.13
CA CYS A 52 1.60 -7.36 6.75
C CYS A 52 0.94 -8.00 7.96
N ASP A 53 1.72 -8.45 8.95
CA ASP A 53 1.21 -9.03 10.20
C ASP A 53 0.43 -8.00 11.02
N VAL A 54 0.99 -6.81 11.21
CA VAL A 54 0.32 -5.71 11.94
C VAL A 54 -0.96 -5.30 11.22
N PHE A 55 -0.93 -5.18 9.90
CA PHE A 55 -2.10 -4.83 9.10
C PHE A 55 -3.17 -5.93 9.13
N GLY A 56 -2.77 -7.21 9.04
CA GLY A 56 -3.68 -8.36 9.14
C GLY A 56 -4.35 -8.46 10.51
N ASN A 57 -3.59 -8.21 11.59
CA ASN A 57 -4.10 -8.16 12.95
C ASN A 57 -5.08 -6.99 13.15
N LEU A 58 -4.71 -5.78 12.69
CA LEU A 58 -5.59 -4.60 12.72
C LEU A 58 -6.90 -4.87 11.96
N SER A 59 -6.82 -5.62 10.87
CA SER A 59 -7.98 -6.01 10.05
C SER A 59 -8.81 -7.14 10.68
N GLU A 60 -8.37 -7.73 11.78
CA GLU A 60 -9.01 -8.89 12.42
C GLU A 60 -9.28 -10.03 11.41
N LEU A 61 -8.27 -10.39 10.60
CA LEU A 61 -8.41 -11.41 9.56
C LEU A 61 -8.73 -12.78 10.13
N SER A 62 -8.34 -13.07 11.37
CA SER A 62 -8.65 -14.32 12.08
C SER A 62 -10.15 -14.56 12.30
N THR A 63 -10.97 -13.52 12.24
CA THR A 63 -12.44 -13.59 12.42
C THR A 63 -13.21 -13.40 11.13
N ALA A 64 -12.53 -13.09 10.02
CA ALA A 64 -13.14 -12.85 8.71
C ALA A 64 -13.37 -14.16 7.96
N LYS A 65 -14.41 -14.18 7.12
CA LYS A 65 -14.67 -15.27 6.17
C LYS A 65 -14.24 -14.89 4.77
N ASN A 66 -14.53 -13.66 4.35
CA ASN A 66 -14.25 -13.17 3.01
C ASN A 66 -13.51 -11.82 3.09
N ALA A 67 -12.30 -11.76 2.55
CA ALA A 67 -11.51 -10.54 2.47
C ALA A 67 -11.09 -10.24 1.03
N ILE A 68 -11.12 -8.97 0.67
CA ILE A 68 -10.64 -8.48 -0.63
C ILE A 68 -9.36 -7.67 -0.40
N ASP A 69 -8.25 -8.04 -1.04
CA ASP A 69 -7.05 -7.20 -1.15
C ASP A 69 -7.11 -6.39 -2.43
N VAL A 70 -7.37 -5.08 -2.30
CA VAL A 70 -7.55 -4.18 -3.43
C VAL A 70 -6.23 -3.50 -3.79
N GLY A 71 -5.76 -3.75 -5.02
CA GLY A 71 -4.43 -3.35 -5.45
C GLY A 71 -3.34 -4.30 -4.94
N SER A 72 -3.62 -5.60 -4.93
CA SER A 72 -2.81 -6.67 -4.34
C SER A 72 -1.36 -6.79 -4.88
N GLY A 73 -1.01 -6.04 -5.92
CA GLY A 73 0.33 -6.05 -6.50
C GLY A 73 0.75 -7.43 -6.97
N LEU A 74 1.83 -7.97 -6.39
CA LEU A 74 2.33 -9.32 -6.66
C LEU A 74 1.75 -10.37 -5.69
N SER A 75 0.70 -10.03 -4.95
CA SER A 75 -0.03 -10.91 -4.03
C SER A 75 0.83 -11.51 -2.90
N ALA A 76 1.95 -10.90 -2.58
CA ALA A 76 2.82 -11.40 -1.53
C ALA A 76 2.22 -11.21 -0.12
N PRO A 77 1.58 -10.06 0.23
CA PRO A 77 0.81 -9.92 1.45
C PRO A 77 -0.32 -10.96 1.57
N SER A 78 -1.08 -11.14 0.50
CA SER A 78 -2.20 -12.10 0.45
C SER A 78 -1.75 -13.53 0.68
N LYS A 79 -0.58 -13.92 0.16
CA LYS A 79 0.01 -15.22 0.44
C LYS A 79 0.32 -15.40 1.93
N LEU A 80 0.94 -14.41 2.55
CA LEU A 80 1.26 -14.45 3.99
C LEU A 80 -0.01 -14.55 4.83
N TRP A 81 -1.05 -13.78 4.52
CA TRP A 81 -2.34 -13.85 5.21
C TRP A 81 -3.03 -15.19 4.98
N ARG A 82 -2.95 -15.75 3.77
CA ARG A 82 -3.54 -17.06 3.46
C ARG A 82 -2.86 -18.19 4.24
N ASP A 83 -1.54 -18.12 4.38
CA ASP A 83 -0.77 -19.10 5.16
C ASP A 83 -1.10 -18.99 6.66
N SER A 84 -1.33 -17.76 7.16
CA SER A 84 -1.66 -17.49 8.59
C SER A 84 -3.14 -17.75 8.93
N PHE A 85 -4.06 -17.59 7.96
CA PHE A 85 -5.51 -17.69 8.15
C PHE A 85 -6.13 -18.66 7.13
N PRO A 86 -5.96 -19.99 7.29
CA PRO A 86 -6.33 -20.98 6.28
C PRO A 86 -7.84 -21.09 5.99
N ASP A 87 -8.70 -20.59 6.84
CA ASP A 87 -10.16 -20.58 6.64
C ASP A 87 -10.68 -19.31 5.95
N LEU A 88 -9.80 -18.34 5.71
CA LEU A 88 -10.14 -17.09 5.06
C LEU A 88 -10.27 -17.29 3.54
N ASN A 89 -11.40 -16.92 2.94
CA ASN A 89 -11.52 -16.74 1.49
C ASN A 89 -10.90 -15.40 1.11
N LEU A 90 -9.83 -15.43 0.35
CA LEU A 90 -9.06 -14.24 -0.02
C LEU A 90 -9.16 -13.99 -1.53
N TYR A 91 -9.51 -12.76 -1.86
CA TYR A 91 -9.70 -12.29 -3.24
C TYR A 91 -8.72 -11.14 -3.53
N ASP A 92 -7.84 -11.36 -4.47
CA ASP A 92 -6.88 -10.37 -4.95
C ASP A 92 -7.46 -9.59 -6.13
N VAL A 93 -7.78 -8.32 -5.90
CA VAL A 93 -8.26 -7.43 -6.95
C VAL A 93 -7.12 -6.52 -7.40
N ASN A 94 -6.75 -6.59 -8.67
CA ASN A 94 -5.71 -5.74 -9.22
C ASN A 94 -6.03 -5.33 -10.66
N ILE A 95 -5.79 -4.05 -10.96
CA ILE A 95 -5.95 -3.54 -12.33
C ILE A 95 -4.82 -4.00 -13.26
N ASN A 96 -3.64 -4.32 -12.69
CA ASN A 96 -2.50 -4.80 -13.45
C ASN A 96 -2.57 -6.31 -13.68
N PHE A 97 -3.18 -6.71 -14.79
CA PHE A 97 -3.31 -8.11 -15.19
C PHE A 97 -1.97 -8.85 -15.22
N LYS A 98 -0.88 -8.19 -15.63
CA LYS A 98 0.45 -8.81 -15.68
C LYS A 98 0.92 -9.22 -14.28
N GLN A 99 0.69 -8.40 -13.25
CA GLN A 99 1.03 -8.77 -11.87
C GLN A 99 0.21 -9.97 -11.39
N LEU A 100 -1.10 -10.01 -11.65
CA LEU A 100 -1.94 -11.18 -11.34
C LEU A 100 -1.45 -12.46 -12.02
N CYS A 101 -0.99 -12.38 -13.28
CA CYS A 101 -0.44 -13.54 -13.99
C CYS A 101 0.82 -14.09 -13.31
N PHE A 102 1.66 -13.27 -12.69
CA PHE A 102 2.80 -13.74 -11.89
C PHE A 102 2.37 -14.50 -10.65
N SER A 103 1.25 -14.12 -10.05
CA SER A 103 0.75 -14.64 -8.79
C SER A 103 -0.20 -15.85 -8.94
N LYS A 104 -0.68 -16.16 -10.15
CA LYS A 104 -1.70 -17.18 -10.43
C LYS A 104 -1.42 -18.61 -9.93
N HIS A 105 -0.19 -18.89 -9.51
CA HIS A 105 0.21 -20.19 -8.97
C HIS A 105 0.01 -20.30 -7.46
N GLN A 106 -0.38 -19.22 -6.79
CA GLN A 106 -0.70 -19.24 -5.37
C GLN A 106 -2.05 -19.94 -5.16
N LYS A 107 -2.02 -21.02 -4.39
CA LYS A 107 -3.23 -21.81 -4.11
C LYS A 107 -4.15 -21.08 -3.14
N ASN A 108 -5.46 -21.28 -3.30
CA ASN A 108 -6.50 -20.76 -2.40
C ASN A 108 -6.57 -19.23 -2.30
N ILE A 109 -6.14 -18.52 -3.33
CA ILE A 109 -6.39 -17.09 -3.56
C ILE A 109 -7.11 -16.96 -4.89
N GLU A 110 -8.19 -16.20 -4.94
CA GLU A 110 -8.89 -15.90 -6.18
C GLU A 110 -8.40 -14.58 -6.76
N PHE A 111 -8.06 -14.55 -8.05
CA PHE A 111 -7.47 -13.43 -8.74
C PHE A 111 -8.47 -12.76 -9.68
N LEU A 112 -8.76 -11.49 -9.45
CA LEU A 112 -9.76 -10.72 -10.17
C LEU A 112 -9.14 -9.48 -10.81
N ASN A 113 -9.18 -9.39 -12.13
CA ASN A 113 -8.69 -8.18 -12.82
C ASN A 113 -9.82 -7.14 -12.90
N SER A 114 -9.76 -6.18 -11.99
CA SER A 114 -10.75 -5.10 -11.89
C SER A 114 -10.14 -3.82 -11.32
N THR A 115 -10.83 -2.70 -11.53
CA THR A 115 -10.51 -1.42 -10.90
C THR A 115 -11.02 -1.36 -9.46
N SER A 116 -10.36 -0.57 -8.62
CA SER A 116 -10.79 -0.31 -7.24
C SER A 116 -12.11 0.44 -7.14
N THR A 117 -12.51 1.14 -8.20
CA THR A 117 -13.75 1.95 -8.24
C THR A 117 -14.96 1.18 -8.73
N LYS A 118 -14.79 -0.12 -9.08
CA LYS A 118 -15.88 -1.02 -9.48
C LYS A 118 -15.49 -2.46 -9.09
N LEU A 119 -15.72 -2.80 -7.84
CA LEU A 119 -15.38 -4.11 -7.29
C LEU A 119 -16.37 -5.19 -7.79
N PRO A 120 -15.89 -6.34 -8.28
CA PRO A 120 -16.74 -7.39 -8.86
C PRO A 120 -17.40 -8.28 -7.78
N PHE A 121 -18.02 -7.65 -6.79
CA PHE A 121 -18.68 -8.31 -5.67
C PHE A 121 -20.10 -7.77 -5.51
N ASN A 122 -20.99 -8.60 -4.97
CA ASN A 122 -22.33 -8.20 -4.60
C ASN A 122 -22.33 -7.23 -3.41
N ASP A 123 -23.41 -6.50 -3.25
CA ASP A 123 -23.62 -5.65 -2.06
C ASP A 123 -23.64 -6.53 -0.80
N ASN A 124 -23.01 -6.02 0.27
CA ASN A 124 -22.99 -6.67 1.60
C ASN A 124 -22.52 -8.14 1.55
N SER A 125 -21.43 -8.43 0.85
CA SER A 125 -20.95 -9.80 0.61
C SER A 125 -19.58 -10.12 1.20
N VAL A 126 -18.84 -9.12 1.71
CA VAL A 126 -17.48 -9.32 2.22
C VAL A 126 -17.30 -8.74 3.62
N ASP A 127 -16.43 -9.38 4.41
CA ASP A 127 -16.14 -8.98 5.78
C ASP A 127 -15.06 -7.91 5.86
N ARG A 128 -14.09 -7.94 4.93
CA ARG A 128 -12.92 -7.05 4.92
C ARG A 128 -12.65 -6.52 3.53
N VAL A 129 -12.41 -5.22 3.45
CA VAL A 129 -11.80 -4.56 2.29
C VAL A 129 -10.47 -3.99 2.74
N LEU A 130 -9.39 -4.48 2.12
CA LEU A 130 -8.02 -4.20 2.47
C LEU A 130 -7.36 -3.37 1.37
N ALA A 131 -6.58 -2.36 1.76
CA ALA A 131 -5.77 -1.57 0.82
C ALA A 131 -4.42 -1.26 1.48
N LEU A 132 -3.46 -2.19 1.33
CA LEU A 132 -2.10 -2.05 1.84
C LEU A 132 -1.22 -1.38 0.79
N GLU A 133 -0.85 -0.13 1.01
CA GLU A 133 -0.03 0.70 0.12
C GLU A 133 -0.53 0.75 -1.34
N SER A 134 -1.84 0.74 -1.52
CA SER A 134 -2.45 0.76 -2.85
C SER A 134 -3.41 1.95 -3.04
N ALA A 135 -4.08 2.40 -1.97
CA ALA A 135 -5.13 3.42 -2.05
C ALA A 135 -4.63 4.79 -2.57
N GLN A 136 -3.35 5.13 -2.41
CA GLN A 136 -2.72 6.33 -2.99
C GLN A 136 -2.68 6.32 -4.52
N HIS A 137 -3.03 5.22 -5.16
CA HIS A 137 -3.09 5.08 -6.61
C HIS A 137 -4.51 5.04 -7.16
N PHE A 138 -5.54 4.97 -6.30
CA PHE A 138 -6.94 4.87 -6.71
C PHE A 138 -7.49 6.24 -7.12
N LYS A 139 -8.15 6.28 -8.27
CA LYS A 139 -8.65 7.52 -8.87
C LYS A 139 -10.08 7.39 -9.40
N PRO A 140 -11.00 8.12 -8.80
CA PRO A 140 -10.86 8.88 -7.56
C PRO A 140 -10.92 7.98 -6.32
N LEU A 141 -10.25 8.39 -5.23
CA LEU A 141 -10.27 7.65 -3.97
C LEU A 141 -11.67 7.59 -3.35
N SER A 142 -12.50 8.62 -3.56
CA SER A 142 -13.90 8.64 -3.12
C SER A 142 -14.70 7.44 -3.64
N ASP A 143 -14.51 7.09 -4.89
CA ASP A 143 -15.27 6.00 -5.51
C ASP A 143 -14.85 4.63 -4.95
N PHE A 144 -13.57 4.46 -4.63
CA PHE A 144 -13.10 3.27 -3.88
C PHE A 144 -13.76 3.17 -2.50
N ILE A 145 -13.89 4.29 -1.78
CA ILE A 145 -14.54 4.30 -0.46
C ILE A 145 -16.03 3.97 -0.58
N VAL A 146 -16.71 4.51 -1.60
CA VAL A 146 -18.12 4.20 -1.89
C VAL A 146 -18.30 2.73 -2.26
N GLU A 147 -17.44 2.18 -3.12
CA GLU A 147 -17.47 0.76 -3.48
C GLU A 147 -17.17 -0.14 -2.28
N SER A 148 -16.21 0.23 -1.43
CA SER A 148 -15.93 -0.47 -0.19
C SER A 148 -17.16 -0.52 0.73
N LYS A 149 -17.87 0.60 0.84
CA LYS A 149 -19.14 0.66 1.59
C LYS A 149 -20.20 -0.26 0.99
N ARG A 150 -20.32 -0.32 -0.33
CA ARG A 150 -21.31 -1.15 -1.02
C ARG A 150 -21.10 -2.64 -0.75
N VAL A 151 -19.85 -3.11 -0.88
CA VAL A 151 -19.53 -4.54 -0.79
C VAL A 151 -19.43 -5.05 0.64
N LEU A 152 -19.10 -4.19 1.62
CA LEU A 152 -18.95 -4.59 3.02
C LEU A 152 -20.29 -4.95 3.68
N ILE A 153 -20.28 -6.03 4.44
CA ILE A 153 -21.36 -6.33 5.40
C ILE A 153 -21.40 -5.27 6.52
N LYS A 154 -22.51 -5.17 7.25
CA LYS A 154 -22.68 -4.16 8.32
C LYS A 154 -21.62 -4.18 9.41
N SER A 155 -21.08 -5.36 9.73
CA SER A 155 -20.00 -5.55 10.71
C SER A 155 -18.61 -5.60 10.09
N GLY A 156 -18.50 -5.34 8.78
CA GLY A 156 -17.26 -5.41 8.05
C GLY A 156 -16.33 -4.22 8.28
N PHE A 157 -15.06 -4.37 7.96
CA PHE A 157 -14.05 -3.33 8.09
C PHE A 157 -13.45 -2.93 6.73
N LEU A 158 -13.29 -1.62 6.53
CA LEU A 158 -12.36 -1.06 5.56
C LEU A 158 -11.06 -0.75 6.31
N VAL A 159 -9.95 -1.34 5.87
CA VAL A 159 -8.62 -1.09 6.45
C VAL A 159 -7.68 -0.59 5.36
N ILE A 160 -7.06 0.56 5.63
CA ILE A 160 -6.18 1.25 4.68
C ILE A 160 -4.84 1.50 5.36
N ALA A 161 -3.74 1.17 4.68
CA ALA A 161 -2.40 1.58 5.05
C ALA A 161 -1.82 2.41 3.89
N ILE A 162 -1.47 3.67 4.15
CA ILE A 162 -1.17 4.64 3.10
C ILE A 162 -0.13 5.68 3.54
N PRO A 163 0.81 6.05 2.67
CA PRO A 163 1.65 7.23 2.85
C PRO A 163 0.81 8.51 2.77
N ILE A 164 1.04 9.43 3.70
CA ILE A 164 0.30 10.70 3.82
C ILE A 164 1.25 11.90 3.96
N THR A 165 0.76 13.09 3.63
CA THR A 165 1.33 14.33 4.14
C THR A 165 0.71 14.69 5.50
N VAL A 166 1.49 15.27 6.39
CA VAL A 166 0.99 15.62 7.75
C VAL A 166 -0.15 16.65 7.67
N ASN A 167 -0.05 17.58 6.71
CA ASN A 167 -1.09 18.56 6.41
C ASN A 167 -1.03 19.01 4.94
N ASP A 168 -2.01 19.76 4.47
CA ASP A 168 -2.11 20.20 3.07
C ASP A 168 -0.96 21.11 2.66
N SER A 169 -0.43 21.97 3.55
CA SER A 169 0.71 22.84 3.26
C SER A 169 2.01 22.06 3.06
N SER A 170 2.09 20.84 3.54
CA SER A 170 3.24 19.94 3.36
C SER A 170 3.42 19.49 1.91
N ILE A 171 2.38 19.47 1.09
CA ILE A 171 2.43 19.07 -0.33
C ILE A 171 3.44 19.96 -1.09
N GLY A 172 3.49 21.25 -0.79
CA GLY A 172 4.45 22.18 -1.42
C GLY A 172 5.93 21.88 -1.09
N LYS A 173 6.19 21.18 0.03
CA LYS A 173 7.54 20.86 0.53
C LYS A 173 8.09 19.52 0.04
N LEU A 174 7.31 18.72 -0.67
CA LEU A 174 7.69 17.37 -1.11
C LEU A 174 8.88 17.37 -2.08
N GLY A 175 9.02 18.40 -2.96
CA GLY A 175 10.11 18.44 -3.92
C GLY A 175 10.14 17.20 -4.83
N LEU A 176 11.26 16.44 -4.80
CA LEU A 176 11.42 15.21 -5.58
C LEU A 176 10.33 14.16 -5.26
N LEU A 177 9.88 14.07 -4.02
CA LEU A 177 8.88 13.09 -3.60
C LEU A 177 7.53 13.27 -4.29
N LYS A 178 7.25 14.47 -4.79
CA LYS A 178 6.04 14.73 -5.60
C LYS A 178 5.92 13.79 -6.82
N PHE A 179 7.06 13.27 -7.29
CA PHE A 179 7.14 12.42 -8.47
C PHE A 179 7.57 10.97 -8.18
N THR A 180 8.10 10.69 -7.00
CA THR A 180 8.76 9.39 -6.73
C THR A 180 8.15 8.60 -5.57
N TRP A 181 7.33 9.23 -4.72
CA TRP A 181 6.87 8.64 -3.47
C TRP A 181 5.44 8.06 -3.58
N SER A 182 4.47 8.84 -4.03
CA SER A 182 3.06 8.44 -4.13
C SER A 182 2.43 8.99 -5.40
N SER A 183 1.35 8.38 -5.90
CA SER A 183 0.62 8.92 -7.06
C SER A 183 -0.20 10.14 -6.68
N GLU A 184 -0.90 10.05 -5.55
CA GLU A 184 -1.63 11.16 -4.93
C GLU A 184 -1.04 11.45 -3.55
N HIS A 185 -1.18 12.69 -3.12
CA HIS A 185 -0.65 13.17 -1.85
C HIS A 185 -1.79 13.67 -0.98
N TYR A 186 -2.35 12.77 -0.19
CA TYR A 186 -3.43 13.07 0.73
C TYR A 186 -2.87 13.51 2.08
N SER A 187 -3.41 14.58 2.66
CA SER A 187 -3.19 14.87 4.07
C SER A 187 -4.02 13.95 4.96
N LEU A 188 -3.60 13.78 6.20
CA LEU A 188 -4.34 12.95 7.16
C LEU A 188 -5.78 13.47 7.34
N ASP A 189 -5.94 14.79 7.49
CA ASP A 189 -7.26 15.40 7.68
C ASP A 189 -8.15 15.22 6.45
N TYR A 190 -7.62 15.41 5.24
CA TYR A 190 -8.37 15.14 4.01
C TYR A 190 -8.85 13.70 3.94
N LEU A 191 -7.95 12.74 4.21
CA LEU A 191 -8.27 11.31 4.18
C LEU A 191 -9.36 10.95 5.20
N LYS A 192 -9.22 11.42 6.44
CA LYS A 192 -10.21 11.20 7.51
C LYS A 192 -11.58 11.81 7.17
N ASN A 193 -11.58 13.02 6.64
CA ASN A 193 -12.82 13.69 6.21
C ASN A 193 -13.48 12.94 5.05
N LEU A 194 -12.70 12.48 4.07
CA LEU A 194 -13.22 11.70 2.94
C LEU A 194 -13.86 10.38 3.40
N ILE A 195 -13.22 9.64 4.30
CA ILE A 195 -13.72 8.40 4.86
C ILE A 195 -15.02 8.63 5.65
N THR A 196 -15.02 9.62 6.54
CA THR A 196 -16.18 9.88 7.43
C THR A 196 -17.37 10.45 6.68
N SER A 197 -17.17 11.32 5.69
CA SER A 197 -18.25 11.88 4.86
C SER A 197 -18.91 10.82 3.96
N ASN A 198 -18.22 9.72 3.64
CA ASN A 198 -18.78 8.60 2.90
C ASN A 198 -19.44 7.52 3.79
N GLY A 199 -19.64 7.81 5.07
CA GLY A 199 -20.44 6.99 5.97
C GLY A 199 -19.66 5.92 6.72
N PHE A 200 -18.36 6.09 6.87
CA PHE A 200 -17.54 5.29 7.77
C PHE A 200 -17.24 6.03 9.08
N LYS A 201 -16.96 5.27 10.12
CA LYS A 201 -16.37 5.74 11.38
C LYS A 201 -14.97 5.12 11.49
N ILE A 202 -13.97 5.95 11.71
CA ILE A 202 -12.61 5.50 12.03
C ILE A 202 -12.62 5.03 13.48
N ILE A 203 -12.19 3.79 13.72
CA ILE A 203 -12.18 3.15 15.05
C ILE A 203 -10.76 2.86 15.54
N ASP A 204 -9.77 2.88 14.64
CA ASP A 204 -8.36 2.77 15.00
C ASP A 204 -7.50 3.56 14.02
N GLU A 205 -6.42 4.16 14.53
CA GLU A 205 -5.48 4.99 13.78
C GLU A 205 -4.06 4.79 14.33
N MET A 206 -3.12 4.40 13.46
CA MET A 206 -1.72 4.25 13.82
C MET A 206 -0.84 5.08 12.88
N LEU A 207 -0.02 5.97 13.42
CA LEU A 207 0.99 6.74 12.69
C LEU A 207 2.36 6.09 12.91
N ILE A 208 2.98 5.58 11.85
CA ILE A 208 4.20 4.78 11.92
C ILE A 208 5.34 5.28 11.01
N GLY A 209 5.23 6.49 10.46
CA GLY A 209 6.15 6.97 9.42
C GLY A 209 7.62 6.99 9.82
N SER A 210 7.95 7.27 11.10
CA SER A 210 9.32 7.21 11.59
C SER A 210 9.93 5.80 11.55
N ASP A 211 9.11 4.80 11.79
CA ASP A 211 9.50 3.38 11.79
C ASP A 211 9.38 2.74 10.39
N VAL A 212 8.99 3.54 9.39
CA VAL A 212 8.94 3.15 7.98
C VAL A 212 10.09 3.79 7.20
N TYR A 213 10.16 5.13 7.17
CA TYR A 213 11.03 5.85 6.24
C TYR A 213 12.48 5.95 6.71
N ASP A 214 12.70 6.17 7.99
CA ASP A 214 14.03 6.36 8.54
C ASP A 214 14.87 5.08 8.44
N PRO A 215 14.38 3.92 8.95
CA PRO A 215 15.16 2.69 8.89
C PRO A 215 15.30 2.14 7.47
N LEU A 216 14.30 2.26 6.60
CA LEU A 216 14.40 1.89 5.20
C LEU A 216 15.53 2.66 4.49
N ALA A 217 15.61 3.98 4.71
CA ALA A 217 16.67 4.79 4.12
C ALA A 217 18.04 4.44 4.69
N ASN A 218 18.13 4.19 6.00
CA ASN A 218 19.38 3.77 6.66
C ASN A 218 19.88 2.45 6.08
N TYR A 219 19.00 1.45 5.99
CA TYR A 219 19.34 0.15 5.42
C TYR A 219 19.89 0.29 4.00
N TYR A 220 19.23 1.08 3.15
CA TYR A 220 19.71 1.27 1.78
C TYR A 220 21.08 1.96 1.74
N VAL A 221 21.31 2.97 2.58
CA VAL A 221 22.60 3.69 2.66
C VAL A 221 23.72 2.74 3.08
N GLU A 222 23.50 1.95 4.13
CA GLU A 222 24.47 1.00 4.67
C GLU A 222 24.81 -0.11 3.65
N ASN A 223 23.82 -0.60 2.91
CA ASN A 223 23.97 -1.69 1.94
C ASN A 223 24.15 -1.20 0.49
N ARG A 224 24.25 0.11 0.25
CA ARG A 224 24.21 0.71 -1.08
C ARG A 224 25.24 0.13 -2.03
N LYS A 225 26.44 -0.19 -1.56
CA LYS A 225 27.52 -0.74 -2.43
C LYS A 225 27.09 -2.03 -3.11
N THR A 226 26.40 -2.90 -2.40
CA THR A 226 25.88 -4.17 -2.93
C THR A 226 24.61 -3.96 -3.74
N LEU A 227 23.63 -3.27 -3.18
CA LEU A 227 22.33 -3.05 -3.81
C LEU A 227 22.44 -2.27 -5.13
N SER A 228 23.26 -1.22 -5.15
CA SER A 228 23.49 -0.46 -6.38
C SER A 228 24.13 -1.31 -7.48
N ARG A 229 25.08 -2.19 -7.16
CA ARG A 229 25.69 -3.09 -8.14
C ARG A 229 24.63 -4.00 -8.76
N THR A 230 23.79 -4.63 -7.95
CA THR A 230 22.70 -5.49 -8.43
C THR A 230 21.71 -4.74 -9.32
N ILE A 231 21.32 -3.51 -8.93
CA ILE A 231 20.42 -2.69 -9.76
C ILE A 231 21.09 -2.31 -11.08
N LEU A 232 22.38 -1.95 -11.08
CA LEU A 232 23.11 -1.50 -12.26
C LEU A 232 23.37 -2.62 -13.27
N GLU A 233 23.30 -3.89 -12.88
CA GLU A 233 23.35 -5.03 -13.82
C GLU A 233 22.17 -5.05 -14.79
N TYR A 234 21.00 -4.55 -14.36
CA TYR A 234 19.74 -4.66 -15.12
C TYR A 234 19.16 -3.30 -15.52
N TYR A 235 19.57 -2.21 -14.87
CA TYR A 235 18.95 -0.89 -15.03
C TYR A 235 19.98 0.23 -15.20
N PRO A 236 19.61 1.28 -15.96
CA PRO A 236 20.47 2.47 -16.11
C PRO A 236 20.74 3.16 -14.77
N GLY A 237 21.96 3.69 -14.61
CA GLY A 237 22.42 4.29 -13.34
C GLY A 237 21.59 5.47 -12.82
N TYR A 238 20.78 6.13 -13.67
CA TYR A 238 19.88 7.18 -13.22
C TYR A 238 18.73 6.62 -12.35
N MET A 239 18.31 5.37 -12.54
CA MET A 239 17.24 4.76 -11.73
C MET A 239 17.71 4.53 -10.28
N GLU A 240 18.91 3.98 -10.10
CA GLU A 240 19.52 3.86 -8.78
C GLU A 240 19.67 5.22 -8.08
N LYS A 241 20.17 6.24 -8.83
CA LYS A 241 20.33 7.59 -8.28
C LYS A 241 19.01 8.22 -7.84
N ILE A 242 17.93 8.01 -8.57
CA ILE A 242 16.59 8.48 -8.20
C ILE A 242 16.11 7.75 -6.95
N LEU A 243 16.21 6.42 -6.92
CA LEU A 243 15.84 5.62 -5.75
C LEU A 243 16.58 6.10 -4.50
N TYR A 244 17.89 6.19 -4.56
CA TYR A 244 18.73 6.65 -3.45
C TYR A 244 18.33 8.06 -2.95
N LYS A 245 18.20 9.03 -3.89
CA LYS A 245 17.79 10.39 -3.53
C LYS A 245 16.37 10.45 -2.95
N SER A 246 15.48 9.60 -3.43
CA SER A 246 14.10 9.52 -2.92
C SER A 246 14.07 8.99 -1.50
N LEU A 247 14.83 7.94 -1.20
CA LEU A 247 14.95 7.37 0.15
C LEU A 247 15.49 8.40 1.16
N LEU A 248 16.59 9.09 0.80
CA LEU A 248 17.14 10.17 1.64
C LEU A 248 16.13 11.30 1.86
N LYS A 249 15.38 11.66 0.82
CA LYS A 249 14.37 12.72 0.91
C LYS A 249 13.17 12.27 1.75
N MET A 250 12.74 10.99 1.66
CA MET A 250 11.70 10.44 2.53
C MET A 250 12.11 10.50 4.00
N LYS A 251 13.31 10.02 4.34
CA LYS A 251 13.84 10.12 5.70
C LYS A 251 13.80 11.57 6.21
N LYS A 252 14.37 12.51 5.46
CA LYS A 252 14.38 13.92 5.83
C LYS A 252 12.97 14.47 6.02
N ALA A 253 12.04 14.18 5.08
CA ALA A 253 10.67 14.66 5.14
C ALA A 253 9.88 14.05 6.32
N SER A 254 10.16 12.80 6.71
CA SER A 254 9.61 12.16 7.91
C SER A 254 10.10 12.86 9.18
N GLN A 255 11.41 13.09 9.30
CA GLN A 255 12.01 13.80 10.43
C GLN A 255 11.51 15.23 10.57
N GLU A 256 11.27 15.92 9.45
CA GLU A 256 10.71 17.27 9.40
C GLU A 256 9.18 17.31 9.57
N LYS A 257 8.53 16.17 9.82
CA LYS A 257 7.06 16.05 9.92
C LYS A 257 6.32 16.62 8.69
N ILE A 258 6.87 16.42 7.51
CA ILE A 258 6.24 16.75 6.22
C ILE A 258 5.40 15.57 5.74
N ILE A 259 5.89 14.35 5.91
CA ILE A 259 5.22 13.11 5.56
C ILE A 259 5.09 12.20 6.78
N ASP A 260 4.10 11.33 6.74
CA ASP A 260 3.90 10.25 7.69
C ASP A 260 3.32 9.02 6.96
N TYR A 261 3.09 7.97 7.68
CA TYR A 261 2.47 6.74 7.21
C TYR A 261 1.36 6.35 8.18
N VAL A 262 0.14 6.16 7.68
CA VAL A 262 -1.02 5.88 8.53
C VAL A 262 -1.64 4.53 8.20
N LEU A 263 -2.02 3.79 9.24
CA LEU A 263 -2.97 2.69 9.17
C LEU A 263 -4.29 3.17 9.77
N LEU A 264 -5.38 2.99 9.04
CA LEU A 264 -6.73 3.33 9.47
C LEU A 264 -7.63 2.11 9.40
N LYS A 265 -8.34 1.81 10.51
CA LYS A 265 -9.42 0.83 10.55
C LYS A 265 -10.76 1.54 10.66
N CYS A 266 -11.66 1.20 9.76
CA CYS A 266 -12.93 1.89 9.62
C CYS A 266 -14.09 0.90 9.61
N ILE A 267 -15.20 1.27 10.26
CA ILE A 267 -16.46 0.52 10.29
C ILE A 267 -17.59 1.37 9.69
N LEU A 268 -18.60 0.72 9.12
CA LEU A 268 -19.77 1.44 8.63
C LEU A 268 -20.48 2.19 9.77
N ASN A 269 -20.81 3.46 9.53
CA ASN A 269 -21.56 4.26 10.49
C ASN A 269 -23.05 3.92 10.41
N ASN A 270 -23.57 3.20 11.40
CA ASN A 270 -24.96 2.77 11.46
C ASN A 270 -25.97 3.92 11.72
N LYS A 271 -25.52 5.21 11.76
CA LYS A 271 -26.37 6.36 12.05
C LYS A 271 -26.94 7.08 10.81
N SER A 272 -26.73 6.59 9.61
CA SER A 272 -27.33 7.20 8.41
C SER A 272 -28.64 6.47 8.02
N LYS A 273 -29.74 6.91 8.60
CA LYS A 273 -31.06 6.86 8.00
C LYS A 273 -31.44 8.28 7.61
#